data_45af833d72489e6ba8dfd7d6cc80d611
#
_entry.id   45af833d72489e6ba8dfd7d6cc80d611
#
_cell.length_a   1.000
_cell.length_b   1.000
_cell.length_c   1.000
_cell.angle_alpha   90.00
_cell.angle_beta   90.00
_cell.angle_gamma   90.00
#
_symmetry.space_group_name_H-M   'P 1'
#
loop_
_entity.id
_entity.type
_entity.pdbx_description
1 polymer ?
#
loop_
_entity_poly.entity_id
_entity_poly.type
_entity_poly.pdbx_seq_one_letter_code
_entity_poly.pdbx_strand_id
1 'polypeptide(L)'
;MTESFPTGKPHISFSEWKTWKECPFRHKLAYIDKIDTFQPSPFLDFGTAVHEGAESFLNEGSIPREKLVNDIRKAWLENGFDKKEWVEKQPGWYKYHPVDEWVEWANNMWDEIPEYLDKEFPGWKPVIAEEQLYEDIPGVDVKFKGFIDVIIKQPRKNGTWKYWILDWKTASPRGWSRDKKQDFNMQAQLILYKHFWGTKNNINMRDIGCGFILLKRGGKVGNICSLVKVSAGPKMIEKAQKTTRSMVKSVKKGMFLKNRNSCTFCDYKDTEYCPS
;
A
#
# COMPACT_ATOMS: atom_id res chain seq x y z
N MET A 1 -17.93 25.13 18.21
CA MET A 1 -17.06 25.00 17.01
C MET A 1 -16.23 23.75 17.21
N THR A 2 -16.43 22.72 16.40
CA THR A 2 -15.58 21.52 16.44
C THR A 2 -14.19 21.94 15.95
N GLU A 3 -13.18 21.87 16.83
CA GLU A 3 -11.80 22.12 16.43
C GLU A 3 -11.45 21.22 15.23
N SER A 4 -10.92 21.82 14.18
CA SER A 4 -10.44 21.06 13.03
C SER A 4 -9.32 20.09 13.46
N PHE A 5 -9.25 18.90 12.87
CA PHE A 5 -8.17 17.95 13.17
C PHE A 5 -6.82 18.63 12.84
N PRO A 6 -5.78 18.46 13.67
CA PRO A 6 -4.52 19.22 13.56
C PRO A 6 -3.81 19.17 12.20
N THR A 7 -4.06 18.14 11.39
CA THR A 7 -3.52 18.05 10.03
C THR A 7 -4.26 18.94 9.01
N GLY A 8 -5.35 19.59 9.43
CA GLY A 8 -6.25 20.38 8.57
C GLY A 8 -7.15 19.55 7.65
N LYS A 9 -7.15 18.21 7.79
CA LYS A 9 -7.99 17.30 7.00
C LYS A 9 -9.08 16.69 7.87
N PRO A 10 -10.32 16.48 7.35
CA PRO A 10 -11.40 15.83 8.10
C PRO A 10 -11.26 14.30 8.17
N HIS A 11 -10.14 13.77 7.72
CA HIS A 11 -9.87 12.33 7.65
C HIS A 11 -8.41 12.02 7.90
N ILE A 12 -8.16 10.74 8.23
CA ILE A 12 -6.82 10.14 8.24
C ILE A 12 -6.75 9.08 7.14
N SER A 13 -5.57 8.90 6.54
CA SER A 13 -5.30 7.80 5.61
C SER A 13 -4.51 6.67 6.30
N PHE A 14 -4.43 5.49 5.63
CA PHE A 14 -3.57 4.42 6.12
C PHE A 14 -2.09 4.85 6.14
N SER A 15 -1.61 5.58 5.13
CA SER A 15 -0.22 6.07 5.10
C SER A 15 0.07 6.98 6.27
N GLU A 16 -0.85 7.89 6.61
CA GLU A 16 -0.77 8.74 7.77
C GLU A 16 -0.77 7.95 9.09
N TRP A 17 -1.68 6.97 9.21
CA TRP A 17 -1.76 6.06 10.35
C TRP A 17 -0.46 5.29 10.55
N LYS A 18 0.12 4.76 9.47
CA LYS A 18 1.38 4.02 9.48
C LYS A 18 2.53 4.91 9.94
N THR A 19 2.66 6.11 9.39
CA THR A 19 3.69 7.08 9.78
C THR A 19 3.59 7.42 11.26
N TRP A 20 2.38 7.67 11.78
CA TRP A 20 2.16 7.91 13.21
C TRP A 20 2.55 6.70 14.06
N LYS A 21 2.19 5.50 13.63
CA LYS A 21 2.48 4.25 14.34
C LYS A 21 3.98 3.97 14.41
N GLU A 22 4.71 4.30 13.36
CA GLU A 22 6.17 4.19 13.32
C GLU A 22 6.81 5.24 14.23
N CYS A 23 6.43 6.50 14.11
CA CYS A 23 6.94 7.59 14.94
C CYS A 23 5.93 8.77 14.98
N PRO A 24 5.26 9.03 16.12
CA PRO A 24 4.36 10.19 16.24
C PRO A 24 5.04 11.53 15.91
N PHE A 25 6.33 11.68 16.20
CA PHE A 25 7.05 12.90 15.85
C PHE A 25 7.27 13.03 14.33
N ARG A 26 7.59 11.94 13.63
CA ARG A 26 7.62 11.89 12.15
C ARG A 26 6.27 12.29 11.55
N HIS A 27 5.18 11.79 12.14
CA HIS A 27 3.84 12.17 11.72
C HIS A 27 3.61 13.68 11.85
N LYS A 28 4.04 14.29 12.98
CA LYS A 28 3.93 15.74 13.17
C LYS A 28 4.66 16.49 12.06
N LEU A 29 5.91 16.16 11.79
CA LEU A 29 6.72 16.82 10.76
C LEU A 29 6.06 16.70 9.37
N ALA A 30 5.60 15.49 8.98
CA ALA A 30 5.06 15.23 7.65
C ALA A 30 3.64 15.78 7.44
N TYR A 31 2.75 15.66 8.43
CA TYR A 31 1.32 15.91 8.23
C TYR A 31 0.79 17.19 8.90
N ILE A 32 1.46 17.69 9.93
CA ILE A 32 1.06 18.91 10.64
C ILE A 32 1.95 20.06 10.21
N ASP A 33 3.26 19.92 10.38
CA ASP A 33 4.24 20.93 9.96
C ASP A 33 4.44 20.97 8.44
N LYS A 34 4.02 19.92 7.72
CA LYS A 34 4.06 19.77 6.25
C LYS A 34 5.46 19.98 5.66
N ILE A 35 6.47 19.49 6.37
CA ILE A 35 7.86 19.54 5.91
C ILE A 35 8.00 18.46 4.82
N ASP A 36 8.28 18.91 3.61
CA ASP A 36 8.45 18.02 2.46
C ASP A 36 9.89 17.51 2.40
N THR A 37 10.03 16.19 2.38
CA THR A 37 11.29 15.47 2.18
C THR A 37 11.19 14.49 1.02
N PHE A 38 10.16 14.67 0.17
CA PHE A 38 9.94 13.76 -0.95
C PHE A 38 11.15 13.71 -1.89
N GLN A 39 11.60 12.50 -2.17
CA GLN A 39 12.61 12.23 -3.19
C GLN A 39 12.02 11.28 -4.23
N PRO A 40 12.13 11.60 -5.52
CA PRO A 40 11.73 10.69 -6.59
C PRO A 40 12.44 9.35 -6.46
N SER A 41 11.72 8.28 -6.77
CA SER A 41 12.28 6.93 -6.67
C SER A 41 11.76 6.06 -7.81
N PRO A 42 12.64 5.34 -8.54
CA PRO A 42 12.23 4.43 -9.60
C PRO A 42 11.25 3.36 -9.11
N PHE A 43 11.32 3.00 -7.82
CA PHE A 43 10.39 2.04 -7.24
C PHE A 43 8.95 2.57 -7.12
N LEU A 44 8.78 3.88 -6.90
CA LEU A 44 7.45 4.51 -6.79
C LEU A 44 6.81 4.63 -8.19
N ASP A 45 7.53 5.20 -9.15
CA ASP A 45 7.01 5.39 -10.51
C ASP A 45 6.70 4.05 -11.18
N PHE A 46 7.60 3.08 -11.04
CA PHE A 46 7.38 1.71 -11.48
C PHE A 46 6.14 1.08 -10.81
N GLY A 47 6.04 1.23 -9.48
CA GLY A 47 4.89 0.72 -8.73
C GLY A 47 3.58 1.28 -9.24
N THR A 48 3.52 2.60 -9.47
CA THR A 48 2.34 3.29 -10.01
C THR A 48 1.93 2.71 -11.36
N ALA A 49 2.85 2.59 -12.31
CA ALA A 49 2.54 2.04 -13.63
C ALA A 49 2.07 0.57 -13.58
N VAL A 50 2.68 -0.26 -12.71
CA VAL A 50 2.29 -1.66 -12.54
C VAL A 50 0.89 -1.77 -11.93
N HIS A 51 0.55 -0.96 -10.92
CA HIS A 51 -0.78 -0.90 -10.32
C HIS A 51 -1.83 -0.46 -11.33
N GLU A 52 -1.58 0.62 -12.09
CA GLU A 52 -2.50 1.11 -13.13
C GLU A 52 -2.77 0.03 -14.18
N GLY A 53 -1.76 -0.74 -14.59
CA GLY A 53 -1.96 -1.86 -15.52
C GLY A 53 -2.81 -2.98 -14.94
N ALA A 54 -2.61 -3.33 -13.67
CA ALA A 54 -3.42 -4.34 -12.99
C ALA A 54 -4.87 -3.87 -12.80
N GLU A 55 -5.08 -2.59 -12.51
CA GLU A 55 -6.40 -1.96 -12.40
C GLU A 55 -7.14 -1.96 -13.74
N SER A 56 -6.47 -1.51 -14.81
CA SER A 56 -7.03 -1.51 -16.17
C SER A 56 -7.45 -2.92 -16.59
N PHE A 57 -6.64 -3.94 -16.29
CA PHE A 57 -7.01 -5.33 -16.54
C PHE A 57 -8.31 -5.74 -15.83
N LEU A 58 -8.48 -5.35 -14.58
CA LEU A 58 -9.67 -5.71 -13.79
C LEU A 58 -10.93 -4.98 -14.25
N ASN A 59 -10.79 -3.71 -14.67
CA ASN A 59 -11.92 -2.88 -15.07
C ASN A 59 -12.31 -3.10 -16.54
N GLU A 60 -11.33 -3.28 -17.43
CA GLU A 60 -11.51 -3.25 -18.89
C GLU A 60 -11.16 -4.58 -19.57
N GLY A 61 -10.57 -5.53 -18.83
CA GLY A 61 -10.06 -6.79 -19.40
C GLY A 61 -8.81 -6.64 -20.27
N SER A 62 -8.22 -5.44 -20.30
CA SER A 62 -7.03 -5.12 -21.11
C SER A 62 -6.08 -4.21 -20.37
N ILE A 63 -4.81 -4.22 -20.79
CA ILE A 63 -3.75 -3.40 -20.19
C ILE A 63 -3.22 -2.43 -21.24
N PRO A 64 -3.24 -1.10 -21.02
CA PRO A 64 -2.76 -0.10 -21.97
C PRO A 64 -1.20 -0.03 -21.95
N ARG A 65 -0.54 -1.12 -22.35
CA ARG A 65 0.91 -1.35 -22.21
C ARG A 65 1.77 -0.25 -22.81
N GLU A 66 1.44 0.19 -24.02
CA GLU A 66 2.21 1.24 -24.73
C GLU A 66 2.25 2.53 -23.90
N LYS A 67 1.09 2.98 -23.39
CA LYS A 67 0.99 4.13 -22.51
C LYS A 67 1.85 3.95 -21.26
N LEU A 68 1.68 2.84 -20.54
CA LEU A 68 2.34 2.58 -19.27
C LEU A 68 3.86 2.43 -19.42
N VAL A 69 4.33 1.81 -20.49
CA VAL A 69 5.76 1.74 -20.83
C VAL A 69 6.32 3.14 -21.09
N ASN A 70 5.59 3.97 -21.84
CA ASN A 70 5.99 5.36 -22.08
C ASN A 70 6.02 6.17 -20.78
N ASP A 71 5.07 5.97 -19.86
CA ASP A 71 5.05 6.64 -18.56
C ASP A 71 6.27 6.24 -17.71
N ILE A 72 6.64 4.95 -17.67
CA ILE A 72 7.87 4.49 -17.03
C ILE A 72 9.10 5.17 -17.62
N ARG A 73 9.26 5.14 -18.94
CA ARG A 73 10.42 5.76 -19.63
C ARG A 73 10.50 7.26 -19.40
N LYS A 74 9.35 7.93 -19.42
CA LYS A 74 9.24 9.36 -19.15
C LYS A 74 9.69 9.68 -17.73
N ALA A 75 9.21 8.95 -16.75
CA ALA A 75 9.62 9.13 -15.34
C ALA A 75 11.13 8.95 -15.16
N TRP A 76 11.75 7.95 -15.82
CA TRP A 76 13.21 7.75 -15.79
C TRP A 76 13.96 8.94 -16.37
N LEU A 77 13.51 9.47 -17.51
CA LEU A 77 14.14 10.61 -18.17
C LEU A 77 14.02 11.89 -17.32
N GLU A 78 12.81 12.19 -16.83
CA GLU A 78 12.53 13.41 -16.07
C GLU A 78 13.26 13.44 -14.72
N ASN A 79 13.32 12.31 -14.01
CA ASN A 79 14.01 12.19 -12.73
C ASN A 79 15.51 11.86 -12.87
N GLY A 80 15.97 11.55 -14.08
CA GLY A 80 17.37 11.26 -14.37
C GLY A 80 17.90 9.99 -13.68
N PHE A 81 17.06 8.97 -13.50
CA PHE A 81 17.43 7.74 -12.77
C PHE A 81 18.57 6.93 -13.43
N ASP A 82 18.81 7.13 -14.73
CA ASP A 82 19.94 6.51 -15.46
C ASP A 82 21.21 7.37 -15.45
N LYS A 83 21.18 8.57 -14.87
CA LYS A 83 22.35 9.44 -14.80
C LYS A 83 23.32 8.97 -13.73
N LYS A 84 24.61 9.02 -14.05
CA LYS A 84 25.70 8.61 -13.16
C LYS A 84 25.61 9.32 -11.78
N GLU A 85 25.34 10.62 -11.78
CA GLU A 85 25.26 11.45 -10.59
C GLU A 85 24.09 11.01 -9.66
N TRP A 86 23.01 10.48 -10.25
CA TRP A 86 21.91 9.95 -9.46
C TRP A 86 22.25 8.57 -8.88
N VAL A 87 22.83 7.68 -9.70
CA VAL A 87 23.22 6.30 -9.30
C VAL A 87 24.25 6.34 -8.16
N GLU A 88 25.26 7.22 -8.24
CA GLU A 88 26.32 7.35 -7.24
C GLU A 88 25.81 7.84 -5.87
N LYS A 89 24.66 8.53 -5.83
CA LYS A 89 24.03 8.98 -4.58
C LYS A 89 23.20 7.89 -3.89
N GLN A 90 22.97 6.76 -4.59
CA GLN A 90 22.14 5.70 -4.01
C GLN A 90 22.89 4.94 -2.91
N PRO A 91 22.17 4.42 -1.91
CA PRO A 91 22.81 3.62 -0.85
C PRO A 91 23.43 2.34 -1.43
N GLY A 92 24.49 1.83 -0.81
CA GLY A 92 25.27 0.70 -1.31
C GLY A 92 24.52 -0.61 -1.53
N TRP A 93 23.29 -0.73 -1.00
CA TRP A 93 22.41 -1.87 -1.28
C TRP A 93 21.62 -1.72 -2.59
N TYR A 94 21.56 -0.50 -3.18
CA TYR A 94 20.89 -0.26 -4.45
C TYR A 94 21.69 -0.84 -5.59
N LYS A 95 21.06 -1.70 -6.37
CA LYS A 95 21.62 -2.20 -7.61
C LYS A 95 20.96 -1.45 -8.77
N TYR A 96 21.78 -0.79 -9.59
CA TYR A 96 21.30 -0.12 -10.79
C TYR A 96 20.81 -1.15 -11.82
N HIS A 97 19.68 -0.82 -12.43
CA HIS A 97 19.08 -1.52 -13.54
C HIS A 97 18.63 -0.49 -14.58
N PRO A 98 19.00 -0.62 -15.87
CA PRO A 98 18.55 0.28 -16.91
C PRO A 98 17.03 0.22 -17.08
N VAL A 99 16.43 1.30 -17.62
CA VAL A 99 14.96 1.42 -17.77
C VAL A 99 14.35 0.26 -18.55
N ASP A 100 15.07 -0.29 -19.52
CA ASP A 100 14.58 -1.42 -20.32
C ASP A 100 14.33 -2.68 -19.48
N GLU A 101 15.15 -2.96 -18.47
CA GLU A 101 14.91 -4.06 -17.55
C GLU A 101 13.62 -3.82 -16.71
N TRP A 102 13.37 -2.59 -16.29
CA TRP A 102 12.14 -2.25 -15.56
C TRP A 102 10.90 -2.41 -16.43
N VAL A 103 10.99 -2.01 -17.70
CA VAL A 103 9.92 -2.21 -18.67
C VAL A 103 9.65 -3.70 -18.90
N GLU A 104 10.70 -4.51 -19.03
CA GLU A 104 10.58 -5.96 -19.13
C GLU A 104 9.89 -6.56 -17.90
N TRP A 105 10.29 -6.14 -16.69
CA TRP A 105 9.66 -6.61 -15.45
C TRP A 105 8.18 -6.22 -15.37
N ALA A 106 7.81 -5.02 -15.79
CA ALA A 106 6.42 -4.59 -15.83
C ALA A 106 5.59 -5.47 -16.76
N ASN A 107 6.08 -5.71 -18.00
CA ASN A 107 5.41 -6.58 -18.96
C ASN A 107 5.22 -7.99 -18.43
N ASN A 108 6.27 -8.59 -17.86
CA ASN A 108 6.21 -9.93 -17.28
C ASN A 108 5.21 -10.01 -16.11
N MET A 109 5.09 -8.95 -15.29
CA MET A 109 4.08 -8.88 -14.22
C MET A 109 2.67 -8.83 -14.80
N TRP A 110 2.43 -7.98 -15.80
CA TRP A 110 1.13 -7.85 -16.45
C TRP A 110 0.70 -9.14 -17.18
N ASP A 111 1.66 -9.88 -17.73
CA ASP A 111 1.38 -11.19 -18.34
C ASP A 111 0.95 -12.23 -17.30
N GLU A 112 1.60 -12.25 -16.13
CA GLU A 112 1.33 -13.28 -15.12
C GLU A 112 0.08 -12.99 -14.26
N ILE A 113 -0.36 -11.74 -14.11
CA ILE A 113 -1.49 -11.36 -13.26
C ILE A 113 -2.77 -12.14 -13.59
N PRO A 114 -3.26 -12.23 -14.85
CA PRO A 114 -4.47 -12.95 -15.19
C PRO A 114 -4.40 -14.44 -14.80
N GLU A 115 -3.36 -15.12 -15.24
CA GLU A 115 -3.14 -16.54 -14.98
C GLU A 115 -3.03 -16.84 -13.48
N TYR A 116 -2.36 -15.94 -12.76
CA TYR A 116 -2.20 -16.07 -11.32
C TYR A 116 -3.53 -15.95 -10.59
N LEU A 117 -4.37 -14.98 -10.96
CA LEU A 117 -5.70 -14.81 -10.38
C LEU A 117 -6.59 -16.03 -10.66
N ASP A 118 -6.58 -16.57 -11.86
CA ASP A 118 -7.35 -17.78 -12.23
C ASP A 118 -6.91 -19.00 -11.43
N LYS A 119 -5.61 -19.15 -11.19
CA LYS A 119 -5.04 -20.25 -10.44
C LYS A 119 -5.31 -20.15 -8.93
N GLU A 120 -5.06 -18.98 -8.33
CA GLU A 120 -5.18 -18.79 -6.87
C GLU A 120 -6.63 -18.65 -6.41
N PHE A 121 -7.51 -18.11 -7.29
CA PHE A 121 -8.90 -17.85 -6.97
C PHE A 121 -9.86 -18.46 -8.02
N PRO A 122 -9.91 -19.80 -8.20
CA PRO A 122 -10.71 -20.43 -9.25
C PRO A 122 -12.16 -19.92 -9.32
N GLY A 123 -12.59 -19.51 -10.52
CA GLY A 123 -13.93 -18.97 -10.76
C GLY A 123 -14.19 -17.59 -10.18
N TRP A 124 -13.15 -16.84 -9.88
CA TRP A 124 -13.28 -15.47 -9.38
C TRP A 124 -13.99 -14.55 -10.37
N LYS A 125 -14.57 -13.49 -9.83
CA LYS A 125 -15.15 -12.40 -10.62
C LYS A 125 -14.72 -11.08 -10.00
N PRO A 126 -14.42 -10.06 -10.81
CA PRO A 126 -14.16 -8.73 -10.27
C PRO A 126 -15.42 -8.20 -9.56
N VAL A 127 -15.23 -7.45 -8.50
CA VAL A 127 -16.27 -6.67 -7.83
C VAL A 127 -16.03 -5.22 -8.11
N ILE A 128 -14.80 -4.74 -7.82
CA ILE A 128 -14.37 -3.37 -8.09
C ILE A 128 -12.84 -3.30 -8.01
N ALA A 129 -12.24 -2.44 -8.84
CA ALA A 129 -10.88 -1.98 -8.69
C ALA A 129 -10.88 -0.51 -8.25
N GLU A 130 -9.93 -0.13 -7.39
CA GLU A 130 -9.77 1.20 -6.81
C GLU A 130 -11.00 1.73 -6.03
N GLU A 131 -11.54 0.90 -5.12
CA GLU A 131 -12.67 1.29 -4.25
C GLU A 131 -12.26 2.34 -3.22
N GLN A 132 -12.87 3.51 -3.28
CA GLN A 132 -12.66 4.54 -2.27
C GLN A 132 -13.46 4.25 -0.99
N LEU A 133 -12.75 4.24 0.12
CA LEU A 133 -13.31 4.30 1.47
C LEU A 133 -13.27 5.72 2.01
N TYR A 134 -14.37 6.18 2.58
CA TYR A 134 -14.48 7.45 3.30
C TYR A 134 -15.49 7.30 4.45
N GLU A 135 -15.05 6.59 5.50
CA GLU A 135 -15.95 6.01 6.50
C GLU A 135 -15.72 6.64 7.88
N ASP A 136 -16.78 6.70 8.68
CA ASP A 136 -16.69 7.18 10.05
C ASP A 136 -15.86 6.21 10.92
N ILE A 137 -15.00 6.76 11.76
CA ILE A 137 -14.26 5.99 12.76
C ILE A 137 -15.06 6.05 14.08
N PRO A 138 -15.65 4.96 14.54
CA PRO A 138 -16.47 4.98 15.76
C PRO A 138 -15.73 5.53 16.98
N GLY A 139 -16.32 6.53 17.65
CA GLY A 139 -15.80 7.16 18.87
C GLY A 139 -14.76 8.27 18.66
N VAL A 140 -14.62 8.75 17.45
CA VAL A 140 -13.88 9.98 17.11
C VAL A 140 -14.56 10.71 15.95
N ASP A 141 -14.32 12.00 15.81
CA ASP A 141 -14.95 12.90 14.82
C ASP A 141 -14.08 13.08 13.54
N VAL A 142 -13.32 12.07 13.20
CA VAL A 142 -12.43 12.04 12.01
C VAL A 142 -12.78 10.81 11.21
N LYS A 143 -12.82 10.94 9.88
CA LYS A 143 -13.08 9.83 8.96
C LYS A 143 -11.80 9.05 8.62
N PHE A 144 -11.98 7.80 8.19
CA PHE A 144 -10.93 7.02 7.55
C PHE A 144 -11.06 7.13 6.03
N LYS A 145 -9.99 7.54 5.35
CA LYS A 145 -9.89 7.55 3.89
C LYS A 145 -8.90 6.50 3.42
N GLY A 146 -9.28 5.71 2.44
CA GLY A 146 -8.42 4.71 1.82
C GLY A 146 -8.87 4.39 0.41
N PHE A 147 -8.00 3.73 -0.33
CA PHE A 147 -8.30 3.17 -1.64
C PHE A 147 -7.93 1.69 -1.60
N ILE A 148 -8.87 0.84 -1.96
CA ILE A 148 -8.65 -0.61 -2.06
C ILE A 148 -8.31 -0.92 -3.51
N ASP A 149 -7.12 -1.43 -3.76
CA ASP A 149 -6.68 -1.71 -5.12
C ASP A 149 -7.61 -2.70 -5.81
N VAL A 150 -8.01 -3.77 -5.12
CA VAL A 150 -8.78 -4.87 -5.72
C VAL A 150 -9.76 -5.51 -4.76
N ILE A 151 -10.99 -5.69 -5.23
CA ILE A 151 -11.96 -6.57 -4.59
C ILE A 151 -12.46 -7.56 -5.63
N ILE A 152 -12.29 -8.84 -5.34
CA ILE A 152 -12.85 -9.94 -6.12
C ILE A 152 -13.79 -10.78 -5.27
N LYS A 153 -14.66 -11.54 -5.91
CA LYS A 153 -15.48 -12.58 -5.28
C LYS A 153 -15.19 -13.94 -5.88
N GLN A 154 -15.11 -14.95 -5.06
CA GLN A 154 -14.84 -16.34 -5.42
C GLN A 154 -16.00 -17.23 -4.99
N PRO A 155 -16.52 -18.13 -5.86
CA PRO A 155 -17.61 -19.02 -5.51
C PRO A 155 -17.15 -20.07 -4.49
N ARG A 156 -18.05 -20.41 -3.57
CA ARG A 156 -17.87 -21.54 -2.63
C ARG A 156 -18.70 -22.74 -3.11
N LYS A 157 -18.34 -23.93 -2.66
CA LYS A 157 -19.06 -25.18 -3.00
C LYS A 157 -20.53 -25.17 -2.60
N ASN A 158 -20.90 -24.40 -1.59
CA ASN A 158 -22.28 -24.24 -1.12
C ASN A 158 -23.09 -23.16 -1.84
N GLY A 159 -22.60 -22.63 -2.97
CA GLY A 159 -23.27 -21.59 -3.77
C GLY A 159 -23.13 -20.16 -3.22
N THR A 160 -22.48 -19.96 -2.06
CA THR A 160 -22.21 -18.61 -1.53
C THR A 160 -20.93 -18.04 -2.11
N TRP A 161 -20.67 -16.76 -1.83
CA TRP A 161 -19.47 -16.06 -2.26
C TRP A 161 -18.52 -15.83 -1.11
N LYS A 162 -17.22 -15.92 -1.38
CA LYS A 162 -16.15 -15.38 -0.55
C LYS A 162 -15.59 -14.16 -1.24
N TYR A 163 -15.51 -13.05 -0.55
CA TYR A 163 -14.87 -11.83 -1.03
C TYR A 163 -13.40 -11.84 -0.66
N TRP A 164 -12.57 -11.22 -1.48
CA TRP A 164 -11.17 -11.00 -1.21
C TRP A 164 -10.84 -9.53 -1.41
N ILE A 165 -10.30 -8.91 -0.37
CA ILE A 165 -9.69 -7.58 -0.43
C ILE A 165 -8.21 -7.80 -0.62
N LEU A 166 -7.71 -7.39 -1.77
CA LEU A 166 -6.34 -7.60 -2.20
C LEU A 166 -5.66 -6.25 -2.45
N ASP A 167 -4.36 -6.22 -2.29
CA ASP A 167 -3.55 -5.05 -2.53
C ASP A 167 -2.25 -5.48 -3.21
N TRP A 168 -1.94 -4.83 -4.33
CA TRP A 168 -0.74 -5.12 -5.10
C TRP A 168 0.48 -4.52 -4.42
N LYS A 169 1.57 -5.26 -4.38
CA LYS A 169 2.84 -4.75 -3.85
C LYS A 169 4.00 -5.20 -4.71
N THR A 170 4.68 -4.25 -5.35
CA THR A 170 5.95 -4.56 -6.00
C THR A 170 6.99 -4.96 -4.94
N ALA A 171 7.76 -5.98 -5.23
CA ALA A 171 8.72 -6.56 -4.30
C ALA A 171 10.03 -6.92 -5.00
N SER A 172 11.09 -7.17 -4.21
CA SER A 172 12.32 -7.76 -4.73
C SER A 172 12.09 -9.17 -5.30
N PRO A 173 13.02 -9.75 -6.07
CA PRO A 173 12.86 -11.10 -6.63
C PRO A 173 12.58 -12.17 -5.56
N ARG A 174 13.06 -11.96 -4.33
CA ARG A 174 12.87 -12.88 -3.19
C ARG A 174 11.52 -12.66 -2.49
N GLY A 175 10.77 -11.62 -2.87
CA GLY A 175 9.53 -11.23 -2.18
C GLY A 175 9.80 -10.61 -0.82
N TRP A 176 8.84 -10.74 0.10
CA TRP A 176 8.95 -10.22 1.48
C TRP A 176 9.57 -11.25 2.43
N SER A 177 10.38 -10.76 3.37
CA SER A 177 10.86 -11.56 4.49
C SER A 177 9.70 -12.06 5.37
N ARG A 178 9.95 -13.05 6.20
CA ARG A 178 8.97 -13.57 7.17
C ARG A 178 8.48 -12.46 8.10
N ASP A 179 9.39 -11.63 8.62
CA ASP A 179 9.07 -10.56 9.55
C ASP A 179 8.16 -9.51 8.88
N LYS A 180 8.46 -9.10 7.64
CA LYS A 180 7.62 -8.17 6.90
C LYS A 180 6.22 -8.74 6.62
N LYS A 181 6.11 -10.04 6.32
CA LYS A 181 4.82 -10.71 6.13
C LYS A 181 3.96 -10.72 7.41
N GLN A 182 4.60 -10.78 8.59
CA GLN A 182 3.95 -10.84 9.89
C GLN A 182 3.83 -9.48 10.57
N ASP A 183 4.40 -8.42 9.99
CA ASP A 183 4.34 -7.08 10.57
C ASP A 183 2.91 -6.55 10.60
N PHE A 184 2.43 -6.31 11.82
CA PHE A 184 1.09 -5.75 12.05
C PHE A 184 0.90 -4.40 11.37
N ASN A 185 1.93 -3.55 11.31
CA ASN A 185 1.82 -2.23 10.69
C ASN A 185 1.55 -2.33 9.19
N MET A 186 2.11 -3.36 8.52
CA MET A 186 1.78 -3.66 7.12
C MET A 186 0.39 -4.26 6.98
N GLN A 187 0.06 -5.25 7.81
CA GLN A 187 -1.23 -5.95 7.73
C GLN A 187 -2.42 -5.06 8.08
N ALA A 188 -2.22 -4.03 8.91
CA ALA A 188 -3.26 -3.11 9.36
C ALA A 188 -3.99 -2.41 8.21
N GLN A 189 -3.34 -2.20 7.07
CA GLN A 189 -3.98 -1.68 5.86
C GLN A 189 -5.20 -2.52 5.48
N LEU A 190 -4.98 -3.79 5.22
CA LEU A 190 -6.04 -4.70 4.78
C LEU A 190 -7.03 -5.05 5.91
N ILE A 191 -6.58 -5.02 7.16
CA ILE A 191 -7.46 -5.23 8.33
C ILE A 191 -8.47 -4.08 8.45
N LEU A 192 -8.02 -2.83 8.30
CA LEU A 192 -8.87 -1.64 8.30
C LEU A 192 -9.78 -1.61 7.06
N TYR A 193 -9.25 -1.92 5.89
CA TYR A 193 -10.03 -2.00 4.66
C TYR A 193 -11.15 -3.05 4.77
N LYS A 194 -10.84 -4.24 5.26
CA LYS A 194 -11.84 -5.28 5.53
C LYS A 194 -12.94 -4.79 6.46
N HIS A 195 -12.56 -4.13 7.55
CA HIS A 195 -13.53 -3.63 8.52
C HIS A 195 -14.47 -2.60 7.87
N PHE A 196 -13.90 -1.54 7.28
CA PHE A 196 -14.69 -0.45 6.73
C PHE A 196 -15.52 -0.89 5.52
N TRP A 197 -14.91 -1.61 4.58
CA TRP A 197 -15.62 -2.10 3.41
C TRP A 197 -16.72 -3.11 3.75
N GLY A 198 -16.43 -4.06 4.62
CA GLY A 198 -17.41 -5.05 5.04
C GLY A 198 -18.59 -4.43 5.79
N THR A 199 -18.33 -3.41 6.63
CA THR A 199 -19.37 -2.66 7.33
C THR A 199 -20.22 -1.83 6.35
N LYS A 200 -19.57 -1.08 5.45
CA LYS A 200 -20.22 -0.27 4.41
C LYS A 200 -21.18 -1.10 3.55
N ASN A 201 -20.77 -2.31 3.18
CA ASN A 201 -21.52 -3.19 2.27
C ASN A 201 -22.36 -4.24 2.98
N ASN A 202 -22.44 -4.19 4.32
CA ASN A 202 -23.19 -5.16 5.13
C ASN A 202 -22.79 -6.63 4.84
N ILE A 203 -21.49 -6.88 4.63
CA ILE A 203 -20.96 -8.21 4.37
C ILE A 203 -20.36 -8.78 5.66
N ASN A 204 -20.68 -10.05 5.95
CA ASN A 204 -20.14 -10.72 7.13
C ASN A 204 -18.60 -10.80 7.02
N MET A 205 -17.89 -10.35 8.07
CA MET A 205 -16.43 -10.37 8.12
C MET A 205 -15.81 -11.75 7.92
N ARG A 206 -16.54 -12.84 8.20
CA ARG A 206 -16.08 -14.22 7.94
C ARG A 206 -16.04 -14.56 6.46
N ASP A 207 -16.80 -13.83 5.65
CA ASP A 207 -16.86 -14.02 4.20
C ASP A 207 -15.84 -13.18 3.44
N ILE A 208 -15.02 -12.39 4.15
CA ILE A 208 -13.98 -11.55 3.56
C ILE A 208 -12.60 -12.09 3.91
N GLY A 209 -11.84 -12.51 2.91
CA GLY A 209 -10.40 -12.77 2.98
C GLY A 209 -9.60 -11.51 2.65
N CYS A 210 -8.35 -11.46 3.10
CA CYS A 210 -7.43 -10.37 2.80
C CYS A 210 -6.07 -10.91 2.40
N GLY A 211 -5.39 -10.24 1.51
CA GLY A 211 -4.02 -10.60 1.14
C GLY A 211 -3.30 -9.55 0.30
N PHE A 212 -1.98 -9.55 0.40
CA PHE A 212 -1.13 -8.82 -0.53
C PHE A 212 -0.74 -9.75 -1.67
N ILE A 213 -0.88 -9.29 -2.90
CA ILE A 213 -0.30 -9.97 -4.06
C ILE A 213 1.05 -9.30 -4.34
N LEU A 214 2.12 -10.03 -4.06
CA LEU A 214 3.47 -9.55 -4.35
C LEU A 214 3.75 -9.75 -5.83
N LEU A 215 4.22 -8.68 -6.49
CA LEU A 215 4.70 -8.64 -7.86
C LEU A 215 6.23 -8.50 -7.80
N LYS A 216 6.96 -9.60 -8.08
CA LYS A 216 8.41 -9.68 -7.86
C LYS A 216 9.18 -9.18 -9.07
N ARG A 217 9.87 -8.04 -8.94
CA ARG A 217 10.74 -7.47 -9.97
C ARG A 217 11.89 -8.42 -10.27
N GLY A 218 12.13 -8.72 -11.55
CA GLY A 218 13.16 -9.68 -11.95
C GLY A 218 12.89 -11.10 -11.43
N GLY A 219 11.65 -11.41 -11.05
CA GLY A 219 11.22 -12.75 -10.69
C GLY A 219 11.22 -13.68 -11.90
N LYS A 220 11.37 -14.99 -11.65
CA LYS A 220 11.26 -16.00 -12.71
C LYS A 220 9.81 -16.07 -13.20
N VAL A 221 9.59 -16.06 -14.50
CA VAL A 221 8.28 -16.26 -15.14
C VAL A 221 7.60 -17.51 -14.56
N GLY A 222 6.32 -17.41 -14.25
CA GLY A 222 5.53 -18.43 -13.54
C GLY A 222 5.68 -18.39 -12.01
N ASN A 223 6.48 -17.48 -11.47
CA ASN A 223 6.67 -17.25 -10.03
C ASN A 223 6.87 -15.76 -9.70
N ILE A 224 6.37 -14.87 -10.53
CA ILE A 224 6.41 -13.42 -10.32
C ILE A 224 5.38 -13.04 -9.26
N CYS A 225 4.16 -13.58 -9.37
CA CYS A 225 3.07 -13.32 -8.42
C CYS A 225 3.13 -14.27 -7.22
N SER A 226 2.78 -13.76 -6.05
CA SER A 226 2.59 -14.61 -4.86
C SER A 226 1.68 -13.96 -3.83
N LEU A 227 0.74 -14.73 -3.24
CA LEU A 227 -0.18 -14.27 -2.23
C LEU A 227 0.41 -14.35 -0.82
N VAL A 228 0.34 -13.24 -0.10
CA VAL A 228 0.60 -13.16 1.34
C VAL A 228 -0.75 -12.96 2.04
N LYS A 229 -1.33 -14.04 2.54
CA LYS A 229 -2.62 -13.99 3.25
C LYS A 229 -2.48 -13.21 4.56
N VAL A 230 -3.45 -12.36 4.86
CA VAL A 230 -3.50 -11.55 6.09
C VAL A 230 -4.59 -12.09 7.01
N SER A 231 -4.22 -12.38 8.25
CA SER A 231 -5.14 -12.81 9.28
C SER A 231 -5.89 -11.62 9.88
N ALA A 232 -7.07 -11.32 9.33
CA ALA A 232 -7.93 -10.20 9.74
C ALA A 232 -9.14 -10.70 10.55
N GLY A 233 -8.90 -11.45 11.63
CA GLY A 233 -9.92 -11.90 12.56
C GLY A 233 -10.41 -10.80 13.51
N PRO A 234 -11.48 -11.03 14.31
CA PRO A 234 -12.09 -10.02 15.17
C PRO A 234 -11.12 -9.30 16.09
N LYS A 235 -10.19 -10.03 16.75
CA LYS A 235 -9.17 -9.43 17.62
C LYS A 235 -8.22 -8.48 16.88
N MET A 236 -7.87 -8.81 15.63
CA MET A 236 -6.99 -7.97 14.84
C MET A 236 -7.71 -6.71 14.36
N ILE A 237 -8.99 -6.83 13.99
CA ILE A 237 -9.83 -5.68 13.64
C ILE A 237 -9.97 -4.75 14.85
N GLU A 238 -10.29 -5.28 16.02
CA GLU A 238 -10.39 -4.50 17.27
C GLU A 238 -9.06 -3.79 17.60
N LYS A 239 -7.93 -4.49 17.48
CA LYS A 239 -6.60 -3.91 17.67
C LYS A 239 -6.34 -2.75 16.71
N ALA A 240 -6.64 -2.93 15.42
CA ALA A 240 -6.45 -1.87 14.42
C ALA A 240 -7.34 -0.66 14.71
N GLN A 241 -8.62 -0.85 15.01
CA GLN A 241 -9.55 0.21 15.38
C GLN A 241 -9.12 0.96 16.66
N LYS A 242 -8.71 0.22 17.71
CA LYS A 242 -8.19 0.82 18.94
C LYS A 242 -6.98 1.67 18.67
N THR A 243 -6.04 1.18 17.85
CA THR A 243 -4.84 1.94 17.46
C THR A 243 -5.21 3.21 16.69
N THR A 244 -6.17 3.11 15.77
CA THR A 244 -6.67 4.26 14.99
C THR A 244 -7.28 5.34 15.90
N ARG A 245 -8.16 4.95 16.83
CA ARG A 245 -8.71 5.89 17.82
C ARG A 245 -7.64 6.50 18.71
N SER A 246 -6.64 5.71 19.11
CA SER A 246 -5.51 6.21 19.92
C SER A 246 -4.68 7.23 19.16
N MET A 247 -4.42 7.00 17.88
CA MET A 247 -3.77 7.98 17.01
C MET A 247 -4.52 9.32 17.01
N VAL A 248 -5.81 9.29 16.66
CA VAL A 248 -6.63 10.52 16.58
C VAL A 248 -6.60 11.27 17.91
N LYS A 249 -6.79 10.57 19.03
CA LYS A 249 -6.75 11.19 20.38
C LYS A 249 -5.37 11.76 20.72
N SER A 250 -4.29 11.08 20.37
CA SER A 250 -2.92 11.55 20.63
C SER A 250 -2.58 12.78 19.81
N VAL A 251 -2.94 12.77 18.53
CA VAL A 251 -2.73 13.90 17.61
C VAL A 251 -3.49 15.14 18.08
N LYS A 252 -4.77 15.00 18.48
CA LYS A 252 -5.58 16.09 19.04
C LYS A 252 -4.97 16.67 20.34
N LYS A 253 -4.34 15.83 21.15
CA LYS A 253 -3.67 16.25 22.38
C LYS A 253 -2.25 16.82 22.18
N GLY A 254 -1.76 16.90 20.95
CA GLY A 254 -0.41 17.36 20.65
C GLY A 254 0.70 16.41 21.18
N MET A 255 0.40 15.11 21.31
CA MET A 255 1.37 14.14 21.84
C MET A 255 2.20 13.51 20.70
N PHE A 256 3.40 14.03 20.49
CA PHE A 256 4.30 13.65 19.40
C PHE A 256 5.64 13.12 19.90
N LEU A 257 5.64 11.94 20.48
CA LEU A 257 6.86 11.32 21.03
C LEU A 257 7.75 10.80 19.89
N LYS A 258 9.07 11.00 20.03
CA LYS A 258 10.07 10.41 19.13
C LYS A 258 10.20 8.91 19.40
N ASN A 259 10.15 8.10 18.34
CA ASN A 259 10.48 6.68 18.40
C ASN A 259 11.80 6.41 17.68
N ARG A 260 12.90 6.35 18.46
CA ARG A 260 14.24 6.17 17.90
C ARG A 260 14.46 4.82 17.21
N ASN A 261 13.64 3.79 17.52
CA ASN A 261 13.71 2.48 16.86
C ASN A 261 13.27 2.53 15.39
N SER A 262 12.59 3.60 14.96
CA SER A 262 12.10 3.79 13.58
C SER A 262 12.99 4.72 12.75
N CYS A 263 14.20 5.06 13.23
CA CYS A 263 15.06 6.04 12.55
C CYS A 263 15.85 5.48 11.36
N THR A 264 15.96 4.17 11.19
CA THR A 264 16.83 3.55 10.18
C THR A 264 16.53 4.02 8.74
N PHE A 265 15.24 4.24 8.42
CA PHE A 265 14.79 4.69 7.10
C PHE A 265 13.93 5.95 7.21
N CYS A 266 14.28 6.86 8.12
CA CYS A 266 13.52 8.08 8.34
C CYS A 266 14.19 9.25 7.62
N ASP A 267 13.45 9.88 6.70
CA ASP A 267 13.94 10.99 5.88
C ASP A 267 14.28 12.25 6.69
N TYR A 268 13.75 12.37 7.93
CA TYR A 268 14.02 13.49 8.84
C TYR A 268 15.18 13.23 9.79
N LYS A 269 15.75 12.01 9.81
CA LYS A 269 16.85 11.67 10.69
C LYS A 269 18.06 12.53 10.37
N ASP A 270 18.70 13.08 11.42
CA ASP A 270 19.91 13.90 11.34
C ASP A 270 19.75 15.20 10.50
N THR A 271 18.49 15.65 10.32
CA THR A 271 18.16 16.95 9.73
C THR A 271 17.99 18.01 10.84
N GLU A 272 17.87 19.28 10.45
CA GLU A 272 17.53 20.38 11.38
C GLU A 272 16.19 20.16 12.11
N TYR A 273 15.24 19.40 11.50
CA TYR A 273 13.93 19.10 12.06
C TYR A 273 13.96 17.97 13.09
N CYS A 274 14.91 17.06 12.99
CA CYS A 274 15.05 15.93 13.90
C CYS A 274 16.53 15.57 14.14
N PRO A 275 17.28 16.43 14.82
CA PRO A 275 18.66 16.14 15.18
C PRO A 275 18.71 14.92 16.12
N SER A 276 19.80 14.17 16.03
CA SER A 276 20.07 12.90 16.77
C SER A 276 20.09 13.12 18.29
#